data_f6199be2fd190c0cb65377c98327137f
#
_entry.id   f6199be2fd190c0cb65377c98327137f
#
_cell.length_a   1.000
_cell.length_b   1.000
_cell.length_c   1.000
_cell.angle_alpha   90.00
_cell.angle_beta   90.00
_cell.angle_gamma   90.00
#
_symmetry.space_group_name_H-M   'P 1'
#
loop_
_entity.id
_entity.type
_entity.pdbx_description
1 polymer ?
#
loop_
_entity_poly.entity_id
_entity_poly.type
_entity_poly.pdbx_seq_one_letter_code
_entity_poly.pdbx_strand_id
1 'polypeptide(L)'
;MALESVDLTIRPGEQVCLIGPSGAGKSSLLGLCNGRVPATSGKVVLSDQDLGKLNGKALKEVRSGIAWVPQDLGLIPNLRVSQNVACGRAARKGFWGLMKSLLLMGKAEKERVSGLLKRVGIEEKIFSRVDHLSGGQRQRVAIARALYQEPQMILADEPVSAVDPERAKSLVELLTTIAREEKMTLVMSLHDVDLAQRYFDRVIGMRAGRVVLDGSPD
;
A
#
# COMPACT_ATOMS: atom_id res chain seq x y z
N MET A 1 19.59 -15.06 2.91
CA MET A 1 19.64 -13.60 2.67
C MET A 1 18.43 -13.27 1.80
N ALA A 2 17.62 -12.28 2.14
CA ALA A 2 16.35 -12.04 1.42
C ALA A 2 16.54 -11.21 0.13
N LEU A 3 17.57 -10.35 0.10
CA LEU A 3 17.95 -9.53 -1.04
C LEU A 3 19.47 -9.51 -1.17
N GLU A 4 19.97 -9.49 -2.40
CA GLU A 4 21.39 -9.49 -2.71
C GLU A 4 21.67 -8.52 -3.87
N SER A 5 22.52 -7.51 -3.58
CA SER A 5 22.99 -6.53 -4.58
C SER A 5 21.88 -5.90 -5.44
N VAL A 6 20.82 -5.43 -4.79
CA VAL A 6 19.73 -4.72 -5.48
C VAL A 6 20.11 -3.25 -5.62
N ASP A 7 20.22 -2.76 -6.86
CA ASP A 7 20.34 -1.36 -7.21
C ASP A 7 19.10 -0.97 -8.01
N LEU A 8 18.29 -0.06 -7.47
CA LEU A 8 16.99 0.29 -8.02
C LEU A 8 16.63 1.72 -7.68
N THR A 9 16.19 2.47 -8.66
CA THR A 9 15.64 3.82 -8.50
C THR A 9 14.22 3.86 -9.00
N ILE A 10 13.29 4.33 -8.15
CA ILE A 10 11.88 4.59 -8.50
C ILE A 10 11.64 6.09 -8.38
N ARG A 11 11.14 6.71 -9.43
CA ARG A 11 10.88 8.14 -9.49
C ARG A 11 9.52 8.49 -8.90
N PRO A 12 9.33 9.70 -8.37
CA PRO A 12 8.01 10.16 -7.94
C PRO A 12 6.98 10.05 -9.06
N GLY A 13 5.80 9.49 -8.73
CA GLY A 13 4.69 9.29 -9.68
C GLY A 13 4.79 8.04 -10.56
N GLU A 14 5.91 7.29 -10.52
CA GLU A 14 5.99 6.03 -11.27
C GLU A 14 5.00 4.97 -10.76
N GLN A 15 4.48 4.18 -11.71
CA GLN A 15 3.66 3.00 -11.47
C GLN A 15 4.51 1.76 -11.73
N VAL A 16 4.96 1.09 -10.69
CA VAL A 16 5.91 -0.02 -10.77
C VAL A 16 5.28 -1.32 -10.27
N CYS A 17 5.38 -2.38 -11.06
CA CYS A 17 5.00 -3.72 -10.66
C CYS A 17 6.22 -4.59 -10.36
N LEU A 18 6.23 -5.25 -9.21
CA LEU A 18 7.22 -6.27 -8.85
C LEU A 18 6.66 -7.65 -9.18
N ILE A 19 7.31 -8.40 -10.07
CA ILE A 19 6.94 -9.78 -10.41
C ILE A 19 8.04 -10.75 -10.01
N GLY A 20 7.67 -12.01 -9.81
CA GLY A 20 8.61 -13.08 -9.50
C GLY A 20 7.97 -14.15 -8.61
N PRO A 21 8.61 -15.34 -8.51
CA PRO A 21 8.09 -16.43 -7.71
C PRO A 21 8.02 -16.10 -6.22
N SER A 22 7.28 -16.91 -5.46
CA SER A 22 7.30 -16.83 -3.98
C SER A 22 8.74 -16.98 -3.48
N GLY A 23 9.10 -16.17 -2.49
CA GLY A 23 10.47 -16.13 -1.98
C GLY A 23 11.49 -15.35 -2.82
N ALA A 24 11.09 -14.73 -3.94
CA ALA A 24 11.99 -13.91 -4.76
C ALA A 24 12.54 -12.66 -4.09
N GLY A 25 11.94 -12.22 -2.95
CA GLY A 25 12.37 -11.03 -2.22
C GLY A 25 11.45 -9.82 -2.37
N LYS A 26 10.31 -9.93 -3.07
CA LYS A 26 9.37 -8.81 -3.34
C LYS A 26 8.91 -8.10 -2.04
N SER A 27 8.39 -8.86 -1.07
CA SER A 27 7.93 -8.32 0.21
C SER A 27 9.08 -7.73 1.04
N SER A 28 10.29 -8.30 0.93
CA SER A 28 11.49 -7.76 1.59
C SER A 28 11.89 -6.42 0.97
N LEU A 29 11.85 -6.29 -0.35
CA LEU A 29 12.11 -5.03 -1.04
C LEU A 29 11.10 -3.95 -0.64
N LEU A 30 9.81 -4.27 -0.65
CA LEU A 30 8.77 -3.36 -0.18
C LEU A 30 8.95 -3.00 1.31
N GLY A 31 9.37 -3.96 2.14
CA GLY A 31 9.68 -3.74 3.56
C GLY A 31 10.88 -2.82 3.79
N LEU A 32 11.89 -2.85 2.93
CA LEU A 32 13.00 -1.90 2.91
C LEU A 32 12.52 -0.50 2.51
N CYS A 33 11.72 -0.40 1.44
CA CYS A 33 11.20 0.88 0.94
C CYS A 33 10.37 1.64 1.98
N ASN A 34 9.66 0.96 2.89
CA ASN A 34 8.93 1.63 3.96
C ASN A 34 9.70 1.68 5.29
N GLY A 35 10.96 1.27 5.32
CA GLY A 35 11.79 1.25 6.50
C GLY A 35 11.35 0.27 7.61
N ARG A 36 10.45 -0.71 7.32
CA ARG A 36 10.07 -1.75 8.29
C ARG A 36 11.22 -2.70 8.59
N VAL A 37 12.02 -2.95 7.59
CA VAL A 37 13.21 -3.80 7.66
C VAL A 37 14.42 -2.91 7.42
N PRO A 38 15.42 -2.90 8.30
CA PRO A 38 16.67 -2.20 8.04
C PRO A 38 17.49 -2.93 6.98
N ALA A 39 18.21 -2.20 6.13
CA ALA A 39 19.19 -2.78 5.23
C ALA A 39 20.39 -3.32 6.04
N THR A 40 20.85 -4.53 5.73
CA THR A 40 22.05 -5.13 6.36
C THR A 40 23.31 -4.48 5.82
N SER A 41 23.29 -4.07 4.55
CA SER A 41 24.37 -3.32 3.88
C SER A 41 23.76 -2.45 2.78
N GLY A 42 24.51 -1.47 2.30
CA GLY A 42 24.00 -0.49 1.35
C GLY A 42 23.16 0.60 2.02
N LYS A 43 22.29 1.24 1.24
CA LYS A 43 21.42 2.34 1.71
C LYS A 43 20.07 2.30 1.04
N VAL A 44 19.06 2.77 1.75
CA VAL A 44 17.71 3.02 1.20
C VAL A 44 17.44 4.50 1.33
N VAL A 45 17.31 5.17 0.20
CA VAL A 45 17.07 6.63 0.15
C VAL A 45 15.62 6.87 -0.29
N LEU A 46 14.89 7.67 0.48
CA LEU A 46 13.54 8.11 0.17
C LEU A 46 13.46 9.64 0.35
N SER A 47 13.01 10.36 -0.68
CA SER A 47 12.93 11.82 -0.66
C SER A 47 14.25 12.45 -0.16
N ASP A 48 15.38 12.02 -0.73
CA ASP A 48 16.75 12.44 -0.40
C ASP A 48 17.22 12.12 1.03
N GLN A 49 16.46 11.32 1.77
CA GLN A 49 16.81 10.90 3.14
C GLN A 49 17.21 9.43 3.19
N ASP A 50 18.38 9.13 3.73
CA ASP A 50 18.83 7.76 3.98
C ASP A 50 18.11 7.20 5.21
N LEU A 51 17.20 6.24 4.99
CA LEU A 51 16.36 5.66 6.05
C LEU A 51 17.18 5.01 7.17
N GLY A 52 18.37 4.50 6.85
CA GLY A 52 19.27 3.89 7.83
C GLY A 52 19.87 4.88 8.83
N LYS A 53 19.88 6.18 8.51
CA LYS A 53 20.39 7.26 9.36
C LYS A 53 19.31 7.98 10.16
N LEU A 54 18.03 7.68 9.91
CA LEU A 54 16.92 8.37 10.58
C LEU A 54 16.70 7.82 11.99
N ASN A 55 16.48 8.72 12.95
CA ASN A 55 15.98 8.35 14.27
C ASN A 55 14.48 7.99 14.22
N GLY A 56 13.96 7.42 15.30
CA GLY A 56 12.57 6.93 15.35
C GLY A 56 11.51 7.98 15.00
N LYS A 57 11.71 9.27 15.37
CA LYS A 57 10.77 10.36 15.06
C LYS A 57 10.82 10.71 13.57
N ALA A 58 11.99 10.91 13.01
CA ALA A 58 12.16 11.23 11.58
C ALA A 58 11.69 10.06 10.69
N LEU A 59 12.02 8.81 11.06
CA LEU A 59 11.54 7.64 10.35
C LEU A 59 10.01 7.52 10.39
N LYS A 60 9.37 7.87 11.52
CA LYS A 60 7.91 7.90 11.64
C LYS A 60 7.29 8.95 10.72
N GLU A 61 7.93 10.11 10.57
CA GLU A 61 7.48 11.18 9.68
C GLU A 61 7.56 10.73 8.22
N VAL A 62 8.69 10.19 7.78
CA VAL A 62 8.85 9.62 6.42
C VAL A 62 7.79 8.54 6.15
N ARG A 63 7.60 7.60 7.06
CA ARG A 63 6.57 6.55 6.95
C ARG A 63 5.15 7.12 6.88
N SER A 64 4.90 8.27 7.45
CA SER A 64 3.58 8.90 7.36
C SER A 64 3.20 9.34 5.95
N GLY A 65 4.18 9.49 5.05
CA GLY A 65 4.00 9.73 3.61
C GLY A 65 3.85 8.46 2.77
N ILE A 66 4.02 7.27 3.38
CA ILE A 66 3.95 5.98 2.68
C ILE A 66 2.76 5.19 3.20
N ALA A 67 1.80 4.87 2.35
CA ALA A 67 0.77 3.91 2.71
C ALA A 67 1.23 2.48 2.41
N TRP A 68 0.88 1.58 3.32
CA TRP A 68 1.19 0.16 3.21
C TRP A 68 -0.08 -0.67 3.14
N VAL A 69 -0.22 -1.47 2.10
CA VAL A 69 -1.26 -2.48 1.94
C VAL A 69 -0.61 -3.86 2.00
N PRO A 70 -0.62 -4.53 3.16
CA PRO A 70 -0.03 -5.87 3.31
C PRO A 70 -0.93 -6.94 2.68
N GLN A 71 -0.37 -8.12 2.43
CA GLN A 71 -1.06 -9.27 1.85
C GLN A 71 -2.27 -9.72 2.70
N ASP A 72 -2.17 -9.66 4.02
CA ASP A 72 -3.25 -9.97 4.97
C ASP A 72 -4.23 -8.80 5.19
N LEU A 73 -4.06 -7.71 4.42
CA LEU A 73 -4.78 -6.44 4.49
C LEU A 73 -4.64 -5.70 5.82
N GLY A 74 -4.22 -6.34 6.91
CA GLY A 74 -4.03 -5.76 8.25
C GLY A 74 -5.26 -5.05 8.80
N LEU A 75 -6.47 -5.48 8.44
CA LEU A 75 -7.72 -4.90 8.92
C LEU A 75 -8.08 -5.46 10.31
N ILE A 76 -8.74 -4.66 11.12
CA ILE A 76 -9.23 -5.07 12.44
C ILE A 76 -10.66 -5.60 12.29
N PRO A 77 -10.90 -6.92 12.44
CA PRO A 77 -12.17 -7.55 12.07
C PRO A 77 -13.37 -6.96 12.82
N ASN A 78 -13.24 -6.75 14.12
CA ASN A 78 -14.31 -6.29 15.02
C ASN A 78 -14.65 -4.79 14.90
N LEU A 79 -13.84 -4.02 14.17
CA LEU A 79 -14.12 -2.60 13.94
C LEU A 79 -15.00 -2.40 12.71
N ARG A 80 -15.74 -1.30 12.71
CA ARG A 80 -16.49 -0.85 11.53
C ARG A 80 -15.54 -0.42 10.42
N VAL A 81 -16.04 -0.44 9.18
CA VAL A 81 -15.32 0.05 8.00
C VAL A 81 -14.79 1.47 8.22
N SER A 82 -15.65 2.39 8.66
CA SER A 82 -15.24 3.77 8.97
C SER A 82 -14.09 3.85 9.97
N GLN A 83 -14.13 3.04 11.01
CA GLN A 83 -13.08 2.98 12.03
C GLN A 83 -11.76 2.42 11.48
N ASN A 84 -11.84 1.35 10.67
CA ASN A 84 -10.66 0.80 9.99
C ASN A 84 -10.01 1.84 9.05
N VAL A 85 -10.81 2.57 8.28
CA VAL A 85 -10.29 3.65 7.43
C VAL A 85 -9.64 4.74 8.28
N ALA A 86 -10.26 5.16 9.38
CA ALA A 86 -9.71 6.18 10.28
C ALA A 86 -8.35 5.78 10.90
N CYS A 87 -8.08 4.48 11.07
CA CYS A 87 -6.77 3.97 11.50
C CYS A 87 -5.63 4.34 10.53
N GLY A 88 -5.91 4.64 9.27
CA GLY A 88 -4.90 5.08 8.30
C GLY A 88 -4.09 6.30 8.76
N ARG A 89 -4.65 7.17 9.60
CA ARG A 89 -3.97 8.34 10.18
C ARG A 89 -3.46 8.15 11.61
N ALA A 90 -3.44 6.92 12.13
CA ALA A 90 -3.00 6.65 13.50
C ALA A 90 -1.60 7.23 13.80
N ALA A 91 -0.66 7.11 12.85
CA ALA A 91 0.70 7.63 13.00
C ALA A 91 0.73 9.16 13.18
N ARG A 92 -0.17 9.91 12.52
CA ARG A 92 -0.24 11.38 12.58
C ARG A 92 -1.06 11.87 13.78
N LYS A 93 -2.14 11.16 14.14
CA LYS A 93 -3.06 11.58 15.20
C LYS A 93 -2.55 11.29 16.62
N GLY A 94 -1.62 10.36 16.76
CA GLY A 94 -1.22 9.82 18.05
C GLY A 94 -2.35 9.02 18.74
N PHE A 95 -2.08 8.51 19.93
CA PHE A 95 -3.01 7.61 20.62
C PHE A 95 -4.36 8.27 20.95
N TRP A 96 -4.36 9.42 21.59
CA TRP A 96 -5.60 10.09 21.99
C TRP A 96 -6.44 10.60 20.81
N GLY A 97 -5.78 11.10 19.75
CA GLY A 97 -6.46 11.51 18.53
C GLY A 97 -7.10 10.33 17.80
N LEU A 98 -6.43 9.17 17.77
CA LEU A 98 -6.98 7.95 17.22
C LEU A 98 -8.19 7.46 18.03
N MET A 99 -8.07 7.39 19.36
CA MET A 99 -9.18 6.99 20.23
C MET A 99 -10.40 7.87 20.04
N LYS A 100 -10.21 9.18 19.95
CA LYS A 100 -11.31 10.13 19.64
C LYS A 100 -11.96 9.81 18.28
N SER A 101 -11.17 9.54 17.23
CA SER A 101 -11.71 9.17 15.91
C SER A 101 -12.48 7.85 15.92
N LEU A 102 -12.06 6.88 16.71
CA LEU A 102 -12.72 5.58 16.83
C LEU A 102 -14.03 5.63 17.61
N LEU A 103 -14.10 6.49 18.64
CA LEU A 103 -15.26 6.59 19.52
C LEU A 103 -16.25 7.66 19.06
N LEU A 104 -15.74 8.80 18.60
CA LEU A 104 -16.53 10.01 18.29
C LEU A 104 -16.04 10.63 16.98
N MET A 105 -16.30 9.93 15.86
CA MET A 105 -15.95 10.45 14.53
C MET A 105 -16.74 11.73 14.23
N GLY A 106 -16.04 12.85 14.09
CA GLY A 106 -16.63 14.14 13.75
C GLY A 106 -17.25 14.16 12.33
N LYS A 107 -18.14 15.12 12.07
CA LYS A 107 -18.85 15.25 10.78
C LYS A 107 -17.89 15.32 9.59
N ALA A 108 -16.91 16.20 9.63
CA ALA A 108 -15.90 16.35 8.56
C ALA A 108 -15.07 15.07 8.32
N GLU A 109 -14.73 14.34 9.38
CA GLU A 109 -14.01 13.07 9.26
C GLU A 109 -14.90 11.99 8.63
N LYS A 110 -16.17 11.94 9.00
CA LYS A 110 -17.15 11.02 8.43
C LYS A 110 -17.37 11.30 6.94
N GLU A 111 -17.54 12.54 6.55
CA GLU A 111 -17.69 12.95 5.14
C GLU A 111 -16.46 12.55 4.31
N ARG A 112 -15.26 12.76 4.85
CA ARG A 112 -14.01 12.35 4.19
C ARG A 112 -13.91 10.84 4.03
N VAL A 113 -14.23 10.06 5.06
CA VAL A 113 -14.26 8.60 5.00
C VAL A 113 -15.30 8.12 4.00
N SER A 114 -16.51 8.70 4.01
CA SER A 114 -17.59 8.40 3.06
C SER A 114 -17.14 8.67 1.62
N GLY A 115 -16.50 9.81 1.35
CA GLY A 115 -15.97 10.15 0.03
C GLY A 115 -14.94 9.11 -0.48
N LEU A 116 -14.03 8.65 0.38
CA LEU A 116 -13.08 7.61 0.02
C LEU A 116 -13.76 6.27 -0.23
N LEU A 117 -14.72 5.87 0.61
CA LEU A 117 -15.48 4.64 0.43
C LEU A 117 -16.32 4.65 -0.85
N LYS A 118 -16.89 5.82 -1.21
CA LYS A 118 -17.57 6.02 -2.49
C LYS A 118 -16.59 5.83 -3.66
N ARG A 119 -15.38 6.39 -3.56
CA ARG A 119 -14.35 6.28 -4.59
C ARG A 119 -13.90 4.83 -4.81
N VAL A 120 -13.86 4.02 -3.75
CA VAL A 120 -13.56 2.59 -3.86
C VAL A 120 -14.81 1.71 -4.04
N GLY A 121 -16.02 2.30 -4.17
CA GLY A 121 -17.26 1.61 -4.52
C GLY A 121 -17.86 0.75 -3.41
N ILE A 122 -17.75 1.16 -2.14
CA ILE A 122 -18.33 0.46 -0.97
C ILE A 122 -18.87 1.42 0.10
N GLU A 123 -19.39 2.59 -0.30
CA GLU A 123 -19.88 3.62 0.63
C GLU A 123 -20.99 3.09 1.54
N GLU A 124 -21.88 2.24 1.01
CA GLU A 124 -22.98 1.64 1.73
C GLU A 124 -22.53 0.76 2.91
N LYS A 125 -21.26 0.36 2.95
CA LYS A 125 -20.65 -0.47 4.01
C LYS A 125 -20.03 0.33 5.16
N ILE A 126 -20.09 1.66 5.15
CA ILE A 126 -19.41 2.55 6.11
C ILE A 126 -19.62 2.16 7.59
N PHE A 127 -20.80 1.66 7.95
CA PHE A 127 -21.13 1.21 9.31
C PHE A 127 -21.03 -0.29 9.53
N SER A 128 -20.80 -1.08 8.47
CA SER A 128 -20.64 -2.53 8.57
C SER A 128 -19.36 -2.89 9.31
N ARG A 129 -19.36 -3.99 10.03
CA ARG A 129 -18.15 -4.58 10.60
C ARG A 129 -17.34 -5.25 9.49
N VAL A 130 -16.01 -5.21 9.63
CA VAL A 130 -15.11 -5.76 8.61
C VAL A 130 -15.20 -7.28 8.49
N ASP A 131 -15.46 -7.99 9.60
CA ASP A 131 -15.65 -9.45 9.60
C ASP A 131 -16.89 -9.92 8.82
N HIS A 132 -17.87 -9.04 8.55
CA HIS A 132 -19.06 -9.34 7.74
C HIS A 132 -18.87 -9.01 6.26
N LEU A 133 -17.69 -8.59 5.83
CA LEU A 133 -17.42 -8.20 4.45
C LEU A 133 -16.86 -9.37 3.62
N SER A 134 -17.17 -9.37 2.31
CA SER A 134 -16.50 -10.26 1.36
C SER A 134 -15.01 -9.93 1.23
N GLY A 135 -14.22 -10.85 0.69
CA GLY A 135 -12.78 -10.64 0.45
C GLY A 135 -12.50 -9.36 -0.35
N GLY A 136 -13.20 -9.17 -1.47
CA GLY A 136 -13.03 -7.97 -2.31
C GLY A 136 -13.47 -6.67 -1.61
N GLN A 137 -14.53 -6.71 -0.78
CA GLN A 137 -14.91 -5.56 0.03
C GLN A 137 -13.83 -5.22 1.07
N ARG A 138 -13.23 -6.22 1.73
CA ARG A 138 -12.11 -6.01 2.65
C ARG A 138 -10.91 -5.37 1.97
N GLN A 139 -10.58 -5.79 0.74
CA GLN A 139 -9.50 -5.16 -0.03
C GLN A 139 -9.78 -3.69 -0.32
N ARG A 140 -11.01 -3.35 -0.73
CA ARG A 140 -11.44 -1.96 -0.94
C ARG A 140 -11.36 -1.13 0.35
N VAL A 141 -11.67 -1.70 1.52
CA VAL A 141 -11.46 -1.04 2.81
C VAL A 141 -9.97 -0.78 3.08
N ALA A 142 -9.10 -1.75 2.78
CA ALA A 142 -7.66 -1.58 2.95
C ALA A 142 -7.09 -0.47 2.03
N ILE A 143 -7.58 -0.38 0.79
CA ILE A 143 -7.24 0.71 -0.13
C ILE A 143 -7.76 2.06 0.41
N ALA A 144 -9.02 2.14 0.85
CA ALA A 144 -9.58 3.37 1.43
C ALA A 144 -8.78 3.82 2.67
N ARG A 145 -8.35 2.88 3.53
CA ARG A 145 -7.47 3.16 4.67
C ARG A 145 -6.12 3.71 4.24
N ALA A 146 -5.52 3.14 3.20
CA ALA A 146 -4.26 3.62 2.64
C ALA A 146 -4.41 5.05 2.09
N LEU A 147 -5.45 5.32 1.33
CA LEU A 147 -5.75 6.64 0.78
C LEU A 147 -6.09 7.68 1.86
N TYR A 148 -6.74 7.26 2.97
CA TYR A 148 -7.04 8.15 4.08
C TYR A 148 -5.80 8.74 4.75
N GLN A 149 -4.66 8.08 4.62
CA GLN A 149 -3.36 8.58 5.07
C GLN A 149 -2.87 9.80 4.26
N GLU A 150 -3.41 10.05 3.04
CA GLU A 150 -2.91 11.03 2.05
C GLU A 150 -1.43 10.78 1.75
N PRO A 151 -1.10 9.61 1.23
CA PRO A 151 0.29 9.24 1.01
C PRO A 151 0.84 9.87 -0.28
N GLN A 152 2.15 10.04 -0.34
CA GLN A 152 2.88 10.32 -1.58
C GLN A 152 3.24 9.02 -2.33
N MET A 153 3.31 7.91 -1.60
CA MET A 153 3.63 6.59 -2.13
C MET A 153 2.73 5.51 -1.53
N ILE A 154 2.27 4.59 -2.37
CA ILE A 154 1.57 3.38 -1.95
C ILE A 154 2.45 2.18 -2.25
N LEU A 155 2.71 1.38 -1.23
CA LEU A 155 3.35 0.07 -1.35
C LEU A 155 2.30 -1.01 -1.08
N ALA A 156 2.06 -1.89 -2.05
CA ALA A 156 1.06 -2.93 -1.96
C ALA A 156 1.68 -4.32 -2.18
N ASP A 157 1.62 -5.15 -1.16
CA ASP A 157 2.19 -6.50 -1.19
C ASP A 157 1.11 -7.51 -1.48
N GLU A 158 1.07 -8.00 -2.72
CA GLU A 158 0.10 -8.98 -3.23
C GLU A 158 -1.36 -8.70 -2.84
N PRO A 159 -1.87 -7.47 -3.05
CA PRO A 159 -3.17 -7.05 -2.51
C PRO A 159 -4.35 -7.80 -3.14
N VAL A 160 -4.10 -8.61 -4.18
CA VAL A 160 -5.11 -9.35 -4.95
C VAL A 160 -4.94 -10.87 -4.91
N SER A 161 -4.04 -11.40 -4.07
CA SER A 161 -3.71 -12.83 -4.05
C SER A 161 -4.84 -13.77 -3.60
N ALA A 162 -5.89 -13.24 -2.97
CA ALA A 162 -6.98 -14.03 -2.39
C ALA A 162 -8.35 -13.78 -3.05
N VAL A 163 -8.38 -13.30 -4.29
CA VAL A 163 -9.62 -13.01 -5.02
C VAL A 163 -9.62 -13.63 -6.40
N ASP A 164 -10.82 -13.77 -6.97
CA ASP A 164 -11.00 -14.23 -8.34
C ASP A 164 -10.38 -13.23 -9.37
N PRO A 165 -10.03 -13.71 -10.57
CA PRO A 165 -9.32 -12.90 -11.58
C PRO A 165 -10.04 -11.60 -11.97
N GLU A 166 -11.36 -11.61 -12.09
CA GLU A 166 -12.14 -10.44 -12.46
C GLU A 166 -12.07 -9.35 -11.38
N ARG A 167 -12.16 -9.74 -10.11
CA ARG A 167 -12.01 -8.81 -8.98
C ARG A 167 -10.58 -8.33 -8.83
N ALA A 168 -9.59 -9.21 -9.05
CA ALA A 168 -8.18 -8.84 -9.06
C ALA A 168 -7.92 -7.72 -10.07
N LYS A 169 -8.40 -7.91 -11.31
CA LYS A 169 -8.33 -6.91 -12.37
C LYS A 169 -8.96 -5.57 -11.95
N SER A 170 -10.21 -5.60 -11.46
CA SER A 170 -10.92 -4.40 -11.00
C SER A 170 -10.19 -3.65 -9.89
N LEU A 171 -9.52 -4.36 -8.98
CA LEU A 171 -8.76 -3.76 -7.88
C LEU A 171 -7.43 -3.15 -8.34
N VAL A 172 -6.70 -3.82 -9.23
CA VAL A 172 -5.47 -3.29 -9.82
C VAL A 172 -5.78 -2.03 -10.61
N GLU A 173 -6.80 -2.08 -11.48
CA GLU A 173 -7.27 -0.94 -12.26
C GLU A 173 -7.68 0.24 -11.36
N LEU A 174 -8.46 -0.01 -10.32
CA LEU A 174 -8.86 1.02 -9.35
C LEU A 174 -7.65 1.69 -8.70
N LEU A 175 -6.69 0.89 -8.20
CA LEU A 175 -5.54 1.43 -7.47
C LEU A 175 -4.57 2.18 -8.38
N THR A 176 -4.30 1.66 -9.59
CA THR A 176 -3.47 2.34 -10.58
C THR A 176 -4.11 3.62 -11.09
N THR A 177 -5.43 3.64 -11.34
CA THR A 177 -6.17 4.84 -11.73
C THR A 177 -6.08 5.92 -10.65
N ILE A 178 -6.39 5.57 -9.39
CA ILE A 178 -6.31 6.53 -8.28
C ILE A 178 -4.88 7.07 -8.12
N ALA A 179 -3.88 6.20 -8.21
CA ALA A 179 -2.49 6.61 -8.06
C ALA A 179 -2.04 7.58 -9.18
N ARG A 180 -2.49 7.36 -10.43
CA ARG A 180 -2.24 8.28 -11.56
C ARG A 180 -2.94 9.62 -11.38
N GLU A 181 -4.24 9.62 -11.03
CA GLU A 181 -5.01 10.84 -10.81
C GLU A 181 -4.39 11.75 -9.74
N GLU A 182 -3.90 11.16 -8.65
CA GLU A 182 -3.29 11.88 -7.54
C GLU A 182 -1.76 12.02 -7.64
N LYS A 183 -1.18 11.58 -8.75
CA LYS A 183 0.27 11.61 -9.01
C LYS A 183 1.09 10.94 -7.90
N MET A 184 0.54 9.90 -7.30
CA MET A 184 1.21 9.10 -6.27
C MET A 184 2.13 8.07 -6.92
N THR A 185 3.26 7.79 -6.29
CA THR A 185 4.07 6.62 -6.63
C THR A 185 3.36 5.35 -6.17
N LEU A 186 3.23 4.35 -7.04
CA LEU A 186 2.68 3.05 -6.70
C LEU A 186 3.72 1.96 -6.97
N VAL A 187 4.04 1.18 -5.94
CA VAL A 187 4.83 -0.05 -6.09
C VAL A 187 3.98 -1.22 -5.59
N MET A 188 3.64 -2.11 -6.49
CA MET A 188 2.75 -3.25 -6.20
C MET A 188 3.44 -4.55 -6.58
N SER A 189 3.42 -5.54 -5.70
CA SER A 189 3.83 -6.90 -6.07
C SER A 189 2.62 -7.69 -6.59
N LEU A 190 2.82 -8.39 -7.71
CA LEU A 190 1.84 -9.27 -8.33
C LEU A 190 2.47 -10.61 -8.70
N HIS A 191 1.63 -11.65 -8.81
CA HIS A 191 2.00 -12.93 -9.43
C HIS A 191 1.56 -13.02 -10.89
N ASP A 192 0.52 -12.28 -11.25
CA ASP A 192 -0.09 -12.28 -12.57
C ASP A 192 0.67 -11.31 -13.49
N VAL A 193 1.32 -11.87 -14.52
CA VAL A 193 2.12 -11.12 -15.49
C VAL A 193 1.22 -10.30 -16.42
N ASP A 194 0.04 -10.82 -16.77
CA ASP A 194 -0.88 -10.11 -17.66
C ASP A 194 -1.41 -8.82 -17.01
N LEU A 195 -1.72 -8.88 -15.70
CA LEU A 195 -2.08 -7.69 -14.95
C LEU A 195 -0.92 -6.69 -14.84
N ALA A 196 0.31 -7.19 -14.65
CA ALA A 196 1.49 -6.34 -14.60
C ALA A 196 1.71 -5.61 -15.93
N GLN A 197 1.64 -6.31 -17.05
CA GLN A 197 1.80 -5.75 -18.39
C GLN A 197 0.71 -4.75 -18.76
N ARG A 198 -0.52 -5.02 -18.36
CA ARG A 198 -1.67 -4.21 -18.73
C ARG A 198 -1.80 -2.88 -17.96
N TYR A 199 -1.40 -2.85 -16.69
CA TYR A 199 -1.71 -1.74 -15.80
C TYR A 199 -0.51 -0.92 -15.32
N PHE A 200 0.72 -1.40 -15.55
CA PHE A 200 1.92 -0.73 -15.08
C PHE A 200 2.81 -0.30 -16.23
N ASP A 201 3.47 0.83 -16.05
CA ASP A 201 4.35 1.41 -17.05
C ASP A 201 5.80 0.84 -16.93
N ARG A 202 6.10 0.18 -15.79
CA ARG A 202 7.40 -0.44 -15.52
C ARG A 202 7.22 -1.71 -14.71
N VAL A 203 7.89 -2.76 -15.15
CA VAL A 203 7.89 -4.07 -14.50
C VAL A 203 9.30 -4.41 -14.05
N ILE A 204 9.43 -4.83 -12.79
CA ILE A 204 10.68 -5.29 -12.19
C ILE A 204 10.53 -6.76 -11.86
N GLY A 205 11.30 -7.59 -12.56
CA GLY A 205 11.38 -9.02 -12.32
C GLY A 205 12.39 -9.34 -11.24
N MET A 206 11.98 -10.11 -10.23
CA MET A 206 12.83 -10.55 -9.13
C MET A 206 12.99 -12.06 -9.10
N ARG A 207 14.22 -12.54 -8.83
CA ARG A 207 14.52 -13.95 -8.64
C ARG A 207 15.66 -14.12 -7.63
N ALA A 208 15.47 -14.98 -6.63
CA ALA A 208 16.47 -15.30 -5.61
C ALA A 208 17.10 -14.05 -4.95
N GLY A 209 16.30 -13.03 -4.64
CA GLY A 209 16.74 -11.80 -3.99
C GLY A 209 17.42 -10.78 -4.89
N ARG A 210 17.46 -11.00 -6.20
CA ARG A 210 18.08 -10.10 -7.19
C ARG A 210 17.06 -9.56 -8.18
N VAL A 211 17.29 -8.38 -8.71
CA VAL A 211 16.56 -7.85 -9.87
C VAL A 211 17.16 -8.52 -11.12
N VAL A 212 16.32 -9.16 -11.92
CA VAL A 212 16.72 -9.86 -13.15
C VAL A 212 16.15 -9.21 -14.40
N LEU A 213 15.15 -8.33 -14.23
CA LEU A 213 14.50 -7.56 -15.30
C LEU A 213 14.08 -6.24 -14.71
N ASP A 214 14.25 -5.17 -15.46
CA ASP A 214 13.76 -3.82 -15.12
C ASP A 214 13.52 -3.05 -16.41
N GLY A 215 12.27 -2.79 -16.75
CA GLY A 215 11.91 -2.12 -17.99
C GLY A 215 10.42 -1.95 -18.21
N SER A 216 10.06 -1.50 -19.41
CA SER A 216 8.67 -1.49 -19.86
C SER A 216 8.13 -2.93 -19.92
N PRO A 217 6.82 -3.11 -19.83
CA PRO A 217 6.18 -4.43 -19.85
C PRO A 217 6.18 -5.12 -21.22
N ASP A 218 6.71 -4.47 -22.29
CA ASP A 218 6.76 -4.98 -23.67
C ASP A 218 7.86 -6.03 -23.87
#